data_db3dc83657651df80a0416c98583f5c0
#
_entry.id   db3dc83657651df80a0416c98583f5c0
#
_cell.length_a   1.000
_cell.length_b   1.000
_cell.length_c   1.000
_cell.angle_alpha   90.00
_cell.angle_beta   90.00
_cell.angle_gamma   90.00
#
_symmetry.space_group_name_H-M   'P 1'
#
loop_
_entity.id
_entity.type
_entity.pdbx_description
1 polymer ?
#
loop_
_entity_poly.entity_id
_entity_poly.type
_entity_poly.pdbx_seq_one_letter_code
_entity_poly.pdbx_strand_id
1 'polypeptide(L)'
;MRRARLILWIMAITGCLTLMGTSFTRAMDVTVRPQAFEIGTFYNGTTLNVEGRVGADQDVVVRFVGVPADLHLKMKGKVLGCLWMNRGSVDFQGVPNVFVVYLPKPWEAMGPADSRDGESIWHLGLEGLESRVTLEPQDEDKHLLFRELLKLKRKQRLYQEEMGSIRYGSEDQGQRTFQVSLKIPARLTEGDYHLEVYAVSNGRVAESASVPIRARLVGAPAFIKKMAYQHALLHGVLATLVAIFGGLLMGFLVGTGKGAH
;
A
#
# COMPACT_ATOMS: atom_id res chain seq x y z
N MET A 1 38.44 -33.21 -44.00
CA MET A 1 37.01 -33.42 -43.72
C MET A 1 36.58 -33.18 -42.26
N ARG A 2 37.40 -33.42 -41.25
CA ARG A 2 37.02 -33.17 -39.82
C ARG A 2 36.88 -31.68 -39.45
N ARG A 3 37.71 -30.79 -40.01
CA ARG A 3 37.67 -29.33 -39.69
C ARG A 3 36.46 -28.61 -40.28
N ALA A 4 35.95 -29.02 -41.43
CA ALA A 4 34.75 -28.44 -42.04
C ALA A 4 33.47 -28.78 -41.27
N ARG A 5 33.40 -29.98 -40.68
CA ARG A 5 32.27 -30.38 -39.81
C ARG A 5 32.23 -29.62 -38.49
N LEU A 6 33.40 -29.30 -37.92
CA LEU A 6 33.50 -28.52 -36.68
C LEU A 6 33.00 -27.08 -36.89
N ILE A 7 33.34 -26.45 -38.00
CA ILE A 7 32.90 -25.07 -38.34
C ILE A 7 31.40 -25.03 -38.56
N LEU A 8 30.83 -26.04 -39.21
CA LEU A 8 29.37 -26.14 -39.41
C LEU A 8 28.62 -26.32 -38.06
N TRP A 9 29.17 -27.09 -37.13
CA TRP A 9 28.57 -27.24 -35.78
C TRP A 9 28.68 -25.95 -34.96
N ILE A 10 29.75 -25.20 -35.04
CA ILE A 10 29.90 -23.91 -34.34
C ILE A 10 28.96 -22.88 -34.93
N MET A 11 28.78 -22.81 -36.25
CA MET A 11 27.80 -21.91 -36.87
C MET A 11 26.34 -22.29 -36.52
N ALA A 12 26.01 -23.57 -36.39
CA ALA A 12 24.69 -24.03 -35.97
C ALA A 12 24.37 -23.66 -34.52
N ILE A 13 25.37 -23.76 -33.62
CA ILE A 13 25.22 -23.39 -32.19
C ILE A 13 25.11 -21.87 -32.04
N THR A 14 25.88 -21.08 -32.81
CA THR A 14 25.80 -19.61 -32.80
C THR A 14 24.47 -19.13 -33.38
N GLY A 15 23.92 -19.78 -34.39
CA GLY A 15 22.60 -19.47 -34.96
C GLY A 15 21.42 -19.81 -34.03
N CYS A 16 21.59 -20.85 -33.17
CA CYS A 16 20.54 -21.22 -32.21
C CYS A 16 20.49 -20.29 -30.97
N LEU A 17 21.63 -19.66 -30.62
CA LEU A 17 21.71 -18.75 -29.47
C LEU A 17 21.08 -17.37 -29.75
N THR A 18 20.90 -16.99 -31.03
CA THR A 18 20.28 -15.69 -31.40
C THR A 18 18.76 -15.75 -31.48
N LEU A 19 18.14 -16.92 -31.34
CA LEU A 19 16.69 -17.11 -31.32
C LEU A 19 16.08 -17.16 -29.90
N MET A 20 16.87 -16.93 -28.86
CA MET A 20 16.28 -16.58 -27.57
C MET A 20 15.67 -15.20 -27.71
N GLY A 21 14.39 -15.20 -28.11
CA GLY A 21 13.57 -14.01 -28.23
C GLY A 21 13.61 -13.25 -26.92
N THR A 22 14.20 -12.07 -26.96
CA THR A 22 14.01 -11.08 -25.90
C THR A 22 12.52 -10.79 -25.88
N SER A 23 11.81 -11.38 -24.93
CA SER A 23 10.47 -10.95 -24.59
C SER A 23 10.61 -9.48 -24.18
N PHE A 24 10.33 -8.58 -25.11
CA PHE A 24 10.15 -7.16 -24.81
C PHE A 24 8.93 -7.10 -23.90
N THR A 25 9.16 -7.07 -22.59
CA THR A 25 8.15 -6.67 -21.64
C THR A 25 7.83 -5.21 -21.98
N ARG A 26 6.76 -4.99 -22.70
CA ARG A 26 6.31 -3.65 -23.05
C ARG A 26 5.91 -2.99 -21.74
N ALA A 27 6.70 -2.01 -21.30
CA ALA A 27 6.37 -1.23 -20.13
C ALA A 27 5.12 -0.43 -20.44
N MET A 28 4.06 -0.62 -19.64
CA MET A 28 2.84 0.18 -19.71
C MET A 28 3.18 1.66 -19.50
N ASP A 29 2.70 2.53 -20.39
CA ASP A 29 2.87 3.98 -20.23
C ASP A 29 1.86 4.50 -19.20
N VAL A 30 2.35 4.89 -18.02
CA VAL A 30 1.54 5.37 -16.90
C VAL A 30 2.09 6.70 -16.39
N THR A 31 1.23 7.70 -16.35
CA THR A 31 1.53 9.01 -15.75
C THR A 31 0.73 9.20 -14.47
N VAL A 32 1.40 9.64 -13.41
CA VAL A 32 0.79 9.90 -12.09
C VAL A 32 1.06 11.35 -11.69
N ARG A 33 0.02 12.05 -11.22
CA ARG A 33 0.12 13.43 -10.74
C ARG A 33 -0.72 13.66 -9.48
N PRO A 34 -0.14 14.25 -8.41
CA PRO A 34 1.29 14.51 -8.19
C PRO A 34 2.06 13.22 -7.84
N GLN A 35 3.39 13.19 -8.05
CA GLN A 35 4.27 12.09 -7.62
C GLN A 35 4.81 12.30 -6.19
N ALA A 36 4.53 13.44 -5.60
CA ALA A 36 4.86 13.74 -4.22
C ALA A 36 3.77 14.59 -3.59
N PHE A 37 3.51 14.38 -2.31
CA PHE A 37 2.57 15.20 -1.55
C PHE A 37 3.08 15.45 -0.13
N GLU A 38 2.53 16.48 0.51
CA GLU A 38 2.96 16.94 1.82
C GLU A 38 1.93 16.59 2.89
N ILE A 39 2.41 16.11 4.03
CA ILE A 39 1.63 15.80 5.22
C ILE A 39 1.91 16.88 6.26
N GLY A 40 1.04 17.88 6.31
CA GLY A 40 1.09 18.97 7.30
C GLY A 40 0.10 18.76 8.44
N THR A 41 -0.02 19.77 9.32
CA THR A 41 -0.92 19.72 10.48
C THR A 41 -2.40 19.51 10.12
N PHE A 42 -2.83 20.03 8.98
CA PHE A 42 -4.22 19.96 8.52
C PHE A 42 -4.41 18.97 7.35
N TYR A 43 -3.47 18.05 7.18
CA TYR A 43 -3.58 17.05 6.12
C TYR A 43 -4.80 16.16 6.36
N ASN A 44 -5.70 16.10 5.38
CA ASN A 44 -6.93 15.30 5.41
C ASN A 44 -7.07 14.40 4.17
N GLY A 45 -5.94 13.86 3.71
CA GLY A 45 -5.88 13.08 2.47
C GLY A 45 -5.55 13.94 1.25
N THR A 46 -5.29 13.27 0.15
CA THR A 46 -5.02 13.90 -1.15
C THR A 46 -5.60 13.06 -2.27
N THR A 47 -5.60 13.60 -3.48
CA THR A 47 -6.04 12.85 -4.66
C THR A 47 -4.87 12.72 -5.63
N LEU A 48 -4.61 11.51 -6.10
CA LEU A 48 -3.68 11.23 -7.18
C LEU A 48 -4.46 10.95 -8.45
N ASN A 49 -4.11 11.62 -9.54
CA ASN A 49 -4.67 11.33 -10.85
C ASN A 49 -3.70 10.45 -11.63
N VAL A 50 -4.20 9.33 -12.09
CA VAL A 50 -3.46 8.33 -12.86
C VAL A 50 -4.06 8.23 -14.24
N GLU A 51 -3.21 8.32 -15.23
CA GLU A 51 -3.56 8.23 -16.64
C GLU A 51 -2.59 7.28 -17.34
N GLY A 52 -3.08 6.54 -18.32
CA GLY A 52 -2.24 5.64 -19.09
C GLY A 52 -2.97 5.04 -20.28
N ARG A 53 -2.30 4.09 -20.94
CA ARG A 53 -2.83 3.35 -22.08
C ARG A 53 -2.75 1.86 -21.85
N VAL A 54 -3.78 1.15 -22.28
CA VAL A 54 -3.87 -0.30 -22.18
C VAL A 54 -4.49 -0.87 -23.44
N GLY A 55 -4.36 -2.17 -23.68
CA GLY A 55 -5.07 -2.85 -24.76
C GLY A 55 -6.58 -2.66 -24.64
N ALA A 56 -7.29 -2.60 -25.75
CA ALA A 56 -8.73 -2.34 -25.78
C ALA A 56 -9.54 -3.42 -25.04
N ASP A 57 -9.05 -4.66 -25.02
CA ASP A 57 -9.61 -5.83 -24.35
C ASP A 57 -9.15 -6.04 -22.91
N GLN A 58 -8.23 -5.19 -22.40
CA GLN A 58 -7.65 -5.32 -21.07
C GLN A 58 -8.35 -4.46 -20.03
N ASP A 59 -8.57 -5.00 -18.85
CA ASP A 59 -9.00 -4.24 -17.68
C ASP A 59 -7.81 -3.69 -16.90
N VAL A 60 -8.02 -2.59 -16.19
CA VAL A 60 -6.97 -1.96 -15.38
C VAL A 60 -7.28 -2.13 -13.91
N VAL A 61 -6.28 -2.57 -13.15
CA VAL A 61 -6.30 -2.57 -11.68
C VAL A 61 -5.22 -1.62 -11.19
N VAL A 62 -5.59 -0.66 -10.36
CA VAL A 62 -4.64 0.29 -9.78
C VAL A 62 -4.54 0.07 -8.28
N ARG A 63 -3.33 -0.03 -7.78
CA ARG A 63 -3.05 -0.34 -6.38
C ARG A 63 -2.09 0.69 -5.78
N PHE A 64 -2.50 1.30 -4.67
CA PHE A 64 -1.63 2.18 -3.88
C PHE A 64 -1.17 1.42 -2.65
N VAL A 65 0.13 1.17 -2.56
CA VAL A 65 0.75 0.31 -1.55
C VAL A 65 1.79 1.11 -0.77
N GLY A 66 1.72 1.02 0.54
CA GLY A 66 2.70 1.63 1.42
C GLY A 66 3.85 0.68 1.79
N VAL A 67 4.79 1.23 2.53
CA VAL A 67 5.96 0.49 3.01
C VAL A 67 5.49 -0.65 3.92
N PRO A 68 6.00 -1.88 3.73
CA PRO A 68 5.79 -2.97 4.68
C PRO A 68 6.34 -2.60 6.06
N ALA A 69 5.58 -2.91 7.09
CA ALA A 69 5.95 -2.68 8.49
C ALA A 69 5.54 -3.86 9.35
N ASP A 70 6.26 -4.05 10.46
CA ASP A 70 5.89 -5.04 11.45
C ASP A 70 4.88 -4.45 12.43
N LEU A 71 3.84 -5.21 12.74
CA LEU A 71 2.75 -4.79 13.61
C LEU A 71 2.67 -5.70 14.83
N HIS A 72 2.92 -5.12 16.01
CA HIS A 72 2.74 -5.78 17.30
C HIS A 72 1.33 -5.52 17.83
N LEU A 73 0.47 -6.51 17.82
CA LEU A 73 -0.92 -6.40 18.25
C LEU A 73 -1.18 -7.22 19.51
N LYS A 74 -1.98 -6.66 20.42
CA LYS A 74 -2.43 -7.38 21.63
C LYS A 74 -3.78 -8.02 21.36
N MET A 75 -3.85 -9.32 21.55
CA MET A 75 -5.10 -10.07 21.47
C MET A 75 -5.91 -9.85 22.77
N LYS A 76 -7.14 -9.40 22.61
CA LYS A 76 -8.10 -9.28 23.71
C LYS A 76 -9.08 -10.45 23.67
N GLY A 77 -9.33 -11.05 24.81
CA GLY A 77 -10.32 -12.11 24.94
C GLY A 77 -11.13 -11.98 26.22
N LYS A 78 -12.32 -12.56 26.24
CA LYS A 78 -13.12 -12.66 27.44
C LYS A 78 -12.59 -13.79 28.33
N VAL A 79 -12.29 -13.47 29.58
CA VAL A 79 -11.95 -14.44 30.63
C VAL A 79 -13.16 -14.54 31.54
N LEU A 80 -13.53 -15.76 31.91
CA LEU A 80 -14.73 -16.07 32.72
C LEU A 80 -16.04 -15.51 32.12
N GLY A 81 -16.09 -15.33 30.78
CA GLY A 81 -17.28 -14.88 30.07
C GLY A 81 -17.64 -13.39 30.17
N CYS A 82 -17.06 -12.63 31.12
CA CYS A 82 -17.43 -11.23 31.39
C CYS A 82 -16.27 -10.24 31.33
N LEU A 83 -15.04 -10.65 31.59
CA LEU A 83 -13.92 -9.72 31.71
C LEU A 83 -13.03 -9.74 30.46
N TRP A 84 -12.86 -8.60 29.81
CA TRP A 84 -11.95 -8.45 28.70
C TRP A 84 -10.51 -8.27 29.20
N MET A 85 -9.63 -9.23 28.88
CA MET A 85 -8.22 -9.21 29.24
C MET A 85 -7.32 -9.45 28.03
N ASN A 86 -6.05 -9.04 28.14
CA ASN A 86 -5.03 -9.41 27.16
C ASN A 86 -4.75 -10.91 27.31
N ARG A 87 -4.93 -11.68 26.24
CA ARG A 87 -4.65 -13.12 26.19
C ARG A 87 -3.28 -13.44 25.59
N GLY A 88 -2.67 -12.47 24.91
CA GLY A 88 -1.38 -12.65 24.26
C GLY A 88 -1.06 -11.47 23.35
N SER A 89 0.04 -11.56 22.66
CA SER A 89 0.44 -10.69 21.57
C SER A 89 0.62 -11.50 20.29
N VAL A 90 0.40 -10.85 19.18
CA VAL A 90 0.60 -11.39 17.87
C VAL A 90 1.37 -10.40 17.02
N ASP A 91 2.37 -10.89 16.32
CA ASP A 91 3.24 -10.09 15.49
C ASP A 91 3.01 -10.43 14.02
N PHE A 92 2.61 -9.43 13.25
CA PHE A 92 2.48 -9.53 11.81
C PHE A 92 3.68 -8.86 11.15
N GLN A 93 4.43 -9.61 10.36
CA GLN A 93 5.59 -9.09 9.63
C GLN A 93 5.24 -8.84 8.17
N GLY A 94 5.79 -7.75 7.62
CA GLY A 94 5.63 -7.42 6.21
C GLY A 94 4.27 -6.85 5.82
N VAL A 95 3.51 -6.29 6.78
CA VAL A 95 2.19 -5.70 6.53
C VAL A 95 2.33 -4.31 5.94
N PRO A 96 1.78 -4.02 4.73
CA PRO A 96 1.76 -2.65 4.20
C PRO A 96 1.04 -1.70 5.16
N ASN A 97 1.58 -0.51 5.39
CA ASN A 97 0.92 0.48 6.23
C ASN A 97 -0.41 0.96 5.62
N VAL A 98 -0.50 1.03 4.30
CA VAL A 98 -1.71 1.32 3.53
C VAL A 98 -1.80 0.40 2.32
N PHE A 99 -3.01 0.03 1.93
CA PHE A 99 -3.30 -0.79 0.77
C PHE A 99 -4.67 -0.44 0.22
N VAL A 100 -4.70 0.28 -0.90
CA VAL A 100 -5.93 0.70 -1.56
C VAL A 100 -5.92 0.19 -2.99
N VAL A 101 -6.98 -0.49 -3.38
CA VAL A 101 -7.14 -1.08 -4.71
C VAL A 101 -8.31 -0.43 -5.40
N TYR A 102 -8.13 -0.06 -6.66
CA TYR A 102 -9.16 0.47 -7.54
C TYR A 102 -9.42 -0.50 -8.68
N LEU A 103 -10.69 -0.85 -8.85
CA LEU A 103 -11.15 -1.88 -9.79
C LEU A 103 -12.17 -1.28 -10.77
N PRO A 104 -12.17 -1.68 -12.04
CA PRO A 104 -13.21 -1.30 -12.99
C PRO A 104 -14.52 -2.04 -12.72
N LYS A 105 -14.45 -3.28 -12.27
CA LYS A 105 -15.56 -4.22 -12.00
C LYS A 105 -15.15 -5.24 -10.93
N PRO A 106 -16.09 -6.03 -10.38
CA PRO A 106 -15.78 -7.07 -9.38
C PRO A 106 -14.76 -8.08 -9.91
N TRP A 107 -13.97 -8.67 -8.99
CA TRP A 107 -12.91 -9.64 -9.30
C TRP A 107 -13.42 -10.82 -10.15
N GLU A 108 -14.61 -11.33 -9.81
CA GLU A 108 -15.26 -12.45 -10.51
C GLU A 108 -15.58 -12.17 -11.96
N ALA A 109 -15.83 -10.87 -12.30
CA ALA A 109 -16.11 -10.44 -13.65
C ALA A 109 -14.85 -10.21 -14.50
N MET A 110 -13.66 -10.21 -13.89
CA MET A 110 -12.37 -10.04 -14.58
C MET A 110 -11.73 -11.38 -14.97
N GLY A 111 -12.14 -12.47 -14.36
CA GLY A 111 -11.66 -13.81 -14.72
C GLY A 111 -11.92 -14.85 -13.63
N PRO A 112 -11.74 -16.14 -13.98
CA PRO A 112 -11.97 -17.23 -13.04
C PRO A 112 -10.99 -17.22 -11.89
N ALA A 113 -11.44 -17.68 -10.70
CA ALA A 113 -10.63 -17.80 -9.49
C ALA A 113 -9.54 -18.88 -9.56
N ASP A 114 -9.57 -19.74 -10.59
CA ASP A 114 -8.80 -20.98 -10.67
C ASP A 114 -7.48 -20.81 -11.44
N SER A 115 -6.67 -19.83 -11.07
CA SER A 115 -5.30 -19.81 -11.56
C SER A 115 -4.34 -20.06 -10.40
N ARG A 116 -3.85 -21.29 -10.32
CA ARG A 116 -2.79 -21.72 -9.38
C ARG A 116 -1.43 -21.08 -9.69
N ASP A 117 -1.33 -20.34 -10.78
CA ASP A 117 -0.14 -19.65 -11.22
C ASP A 117 -0.06 -18.29 -10.52
N GLY A 118 1.16 -17.86 -10.14
CA GLY A 118 1.41 -16.60 -9.43
C GLY A 118 1.02 -15.31 -10.18
N GLU A 119 0.49 -15.41 -11.38
CA GLU A 119 -0.01 -14.32 -12.22
C GLU A 119 -1.53 -14.07 -12.08
N SER A 120 -2.18 -14.76 -11.15
CA SER A 120 -3.60 -14.59 -10.91
C SER A 120 -3.93 -13.21 -10.34
N ILE A 121 -4.99 -12.59 -10.88
CA ILE A 121 -5.50 -11.28 -10.38
C ILE A 121 -5.91 -11.32 -8.91
N TRP A 122 -6.27 -12.48 -8.36
CA TRP A 122 -6.70 -12.64 -6.97
C TRP A 122 -5.60 -12.28 -5.97
N HIS A 123 -4.32 -12.40 -6.35
CA HIS A 123 -3.20 -11.94 -5.54
C HIS A 123 -3.03 -10.42 -5.50
N LEU A 124 -3.76 -9.69 -6.33
CA LEU A 124 -3.72 -8.23 -6.34
C LEU A 124 -4.61 -7.59 -5.27
N GLY A 125 -5.65 -8.30 -4.82
CA GLY A 125 -6.61 -7.84 -3.83
C GLY A 125 -6.14 -7.93 -2.38
N LEU A 126 -7.01 -7.52 -1.47
CA LEU A 126 -6.76 -7.57 -0.01
C LEU A 126 -6.56 -9.00 0.50
N GLU A 127 -7.27 -9.97 -0.06
CA GLU A 127 -7.13 -11.38 0.35
C GLU A 127 -5.77 -11.95 -0.05
N GLY A 128 -5.22 -11.51 -1.17
CA GLY A 128 -3.88 -11.90 -1.62
C GLY A 128 -2.74 -11.47 -0.69
N LEU A 129 -2.98 -10.53 0.22
CA LEU A 129 -2.00 -10.11 1.22
C LEU A 129 -1.73 -11.21 2.27
N GLU A 130 -2.67 -12.11 2.53
CA GLU A 130 -2.50 -13.17 3.52
C GLU A 130 -1.29 -14.05 3.23
N SER A 131 -1.04 -14.35 1.96
CA SER A 131 0.11 -15.16 1.54
C SER A 131 1.46 -14.45 1.73
N ARG A 132 1.46 -13.10 1.76
CA ARG A 132 2.67 -12.27 1.85
C ARG A 132 3.03 -11.88 3.28
N VAL A 133 2.09 -12.00 4.20
CA VAL A 133 2.25 -11.62 5.60
C VAL A 133 2.66 -12.84 6.42
N THR A 134 3.71 -12.69 7.23
CA THR A 134 4.13 -13.70 8.19
C THR A 134 3.52 -13.40 9.55
N LEU A 135 3.08 -14.44 10.26
CA LEU A 135 2.47 -14.37 11.58
C LEU A 135 3.37 -15.07 12.62
N GLU A 136 3.56 -14.44 13.77
CA GLU A 136 4.23 -15.03 14.94
C GLU A 136 3.36 -14.82 16.19
N PRO A 137 3.14 -15.89 17.02
CA PRO A 137 3.58 -17.26 16.85
C PRO A 137 2.80 -18.00 15.73
N GLN A 138 3.45 -19.01 15.12
CA GLN A 138 2.90 -19.74 13.95
C GLN A 138 1.80 -20.75 14.30
N ASP A 139 1.61 -21.08 15.57
CA ASP A 139 0.61 -22.00 16.10
C ASP A 139 -0.80 -21.38 16.19
N GLU A 140 -0.92 -20.08 16.00
CA GLU A 140 -2.20 -19.37 15.97
C GLU A 140 -2.88 -19.51 14.59
N ASP A 141 -4.21 -19.41 14.57
CA ASP A 141 -4.99 -19.44 13.32
C ASP A 141 -4.72 -18.17 12.48
N LYS A 142 -3.79 -18.30 11.53
CA LYS A 142 -3.37 -17.22 10.64
C LYS A 142 -4.56 -16.62 9.89
N HIS A 143 -5.46 -17.44 9.38
CA HIS A 143 -6.60 -16.95 8.58
C HIS A 143 -7.56 -16.10 9.44
N LEU A 144 -7.87 -16.55 10.65
CA LEU A 144 -8.72 -15.81 11.57
C LEU A 144 -8.07 -14.46 11.95
N LEU A 145 -6.80 -14.48 12.35
CA LEU A 145 -6.08 -13.29 12.79
C LEU A 145 -5.88 -12.30 11.64
N PHE A 146 -5.61 -12.78 10.44
CA PHE A 146 -5.51 -11.93 9.26
C PHE A 146 -6.85 -11.24 8.93
N ARG A 147 -7.97 -11.94 9.04
CA ARG A 147 -9.31 -11.32 8.88
C ARG A 147 -9.57 -10.23 9.92
N GLU A 148 -9.16 -10.42 11.17
CA GLU A 148 -9.29 -9.37 12.21
C GLU A 148 -8.36 -8.17 11.91
N LEU A 149 -7.15 -8.42 11.41
CA LEU A 149 -6.26 -7.36 10.91
C LEU A 149 -6.91 -6.56 9.77
N LEU A 150 -7.51 -7.23 8.80
CA LEU A 150 -8.23 -6.56 7.70
C LEU A 150 -9.38 -5.69 8.22
N LYS A 151 -10.18 -6.18 9.18
CA LYS A 151 -11.25 -5.39 9.82
C LYS A 151 -10.69 -4.13 10.49
N LEU A 152 -9.58 -4.26 11.24
CA LEU A 152 -8.90 -3.14 11.89
C LEU A 152 -8.45 -2.10 10.87
N LYS A 153 -7.75 -2.53 9.83
CA LYS A 153 -7.20 -1.66 8.78
C LYS A 153 -8.32 -1.01 7.95
N ARG A 154 -9.40 -1.73 7.65
CA ARG A 154 -10.61 -1.17 6.98
C ARG A 154 -11.29 -0.11 7.85
N LYS A 155 -11.43 -0.36 9.16
CA LYS A 155 -11.97 0.64 10.11
C LYS A 155 -11.12 1.92 10.16
N GLN A 156 -9.82 1.79 9.99
CA GLN A 156 -8.88 2.91 9.92
C GLN A 156 -8.87 3.61 8.55
N ARG A 157 -9.60 3.07 7.57
CA ARG A 157 -9.62 3.49 6.15
C ARG A 157 -8.25 3.43 5.46
N LEU A 158 -7.39 2.55 5.96
CA LEU A 158 -6.06 2.31 5.38
C LEU A 158 -6.09 1.21 4.31
N TYR A 159 -7.05 0.27 4.43
CA TYR A 159 -7.26 -0.82 3.47
C TYR A 159 -8.64 -0.67 2.86
N GLN A 160 -8.69 -0.51 1.54
CA GLN A 160 -9.93 -0.26 0.80
C GLN A 160 -9.87 -0.92 -0.57
N GLU A 161 -11.02 -1.34 -1.06
CA GLU A 161 -11.24 -1.75 -2.44
C GLU A 161 -12.38 -0.88 -3.00
N GLU A 162 -12.07 -0.10 -4.01
CA GLU A 162 -12.99 0.85 -4.65
C GLU A 162 -13.32 0.38 -6.06
N MET A 163 -14.59 0.22 -6.36
CA MET A 163 -15.07 -0.24 -7.66
C MET A 163 -15.64 0.90 -8.50
N GLY A 164 -15.52 0.77 -9.83
CA GLY A 164 -16.15 1.68 -10.78
C GLY A 164 -15.50 3.05 -10.90
N SER A 165 -14.33 3.27 -10.32
CA SER A 165 -13.63 4.56 -10.35
C SER A 165 -12.79 4.76 -11.60
N ILE A 166 -12.55 3.71 -12.38
CA ILE A 166 -11.70 3.74 -13.57
C ILE A 166 -12.56 4.10 -14.80
N ARG A 167 -12.19 5.16 -15.48
CA ARG A 167 -12.84 5.62 -16.70
C ARG A 167 -11.97 5.29 -17.90
N TYR A 168 -12.57 4.73 -18.93
CA TYR A 168 -11.90 4.44 -20.18
C TYR A 168 -12.30 5.48 -21.24
N GLY A 169 -11.31 5.93 -22.03
CA GLY A 169 -11.52 6.80 -23.17
C GLY A 169 -11.81 6.02 -24.44
N SER A 170 -11.80 6.74 -25.58
CA SER A 170 -11.99 6.13 -26.90
C SER A 170 -10.86 5.17 -27.23
N GLU A 171 -11.22 4.13 -27.98
CA GLU A 171 -10.28 3.19 -28.55
C GLU A 171 -9.62 3.78 -29.78
N ASP A 172 -8.30 3.66 -29.87
CA ASP A 172 -7.49 4.02 -31.03
C ASP A 172 -6.39 2.97 -31.22
N GLN A 173 -6.30 2.44 -32.44
CA GLN A 173 -5.30 1.43 -32.86
C GLN A 173 -5.21 0.20 -31.90
N GLY A 174 -6.36 -0.29 -31.40
CA GLY A 174 -6.41 -1.43 -30.48
C GLY A 174 -5.93 -1.12 -29.06
N GLN A 175 -5.77 0.15 -28.72
CA GLN A 175 -5.49 0.65 -27.38
C GLN A 175 -6.57 1.62 -26.93
N ARG A 176 -6.78 1.71 -25.62
CA ARG A 176 -7.64 2.72 -25.00
C ARG A 176 -6.91 3.43 -23.87
N THR A 177 -7.21 4.69 -23.68
CA THR A 177 -6.75 5.44 -22.53
C THR A 177 -7.56 5.06 -21.30
N PHE A 178 -6.96 5.12 -20.13
CA PHE A 178 -7.68 5.05 -18.86
C PHE A 178 -7.31 6.21 -17.96
N GLN A 179 -8.25 6.61 -17.12
CA GLN A 179 -8.07 7.64 -16.12
C GLN A 179 -8.72 7.19 -14.81
N VAL A 180 -8.04 7.43 -13.70
CA VAL A 180 -8.57 7.18 -12.35
C VAL A 180 -8.07 8.23 -11.38
N SER A 181 -8.97 8.69 -10.50
CA SER A 181 -8.65 9.61 -9.41
C SER A 181 -8.68 8.84 -8.09
N LEU A 182 -7.50 8.58 -7.54
CA LEU A 182 -7.33 7.83 -6.29
C LEU A 182 -7.42 8.77 -5.09
N LYS A 183 -8.29 8.46 -4.16
CA LYS A 183 -8.40 9.14 -2.87
C LYS A 183 -7.42 8.50 -1.89
N ILE A 184 -6.39 9.24 -1.53
CA ILE A 184 -5.38 8.79 -0.58
C ILE A 184 -5.84 9.09 0.84
N PRO A 185 -5.78 8.12 1.77
CA PRO A 185 -6.25 8.30 3.14
C PRO A 185 -5.54 9.42 3.91
N ALA A 186 -6.24 10.02 4.88
CA ALA A 186 -5.68 11.05 5.74
C ALA A 186 -4.64 10.51 6.75
N ARG A 187 -4.72 9.22 7.10
CA ARG A 187 -3.85 8.62 8.12
C ARG A 187 -2.60 7.97 7.50
N LEU A 188 -1.82 8.76 6.80
CA LEU A 188 -0.56 8.29 6.27
C LEU A 188 0.62 8.80 7.11
N THR A 189 1.69 8.04 7.08
CA THR A 189 3.00 8.44 7.59
C THR A 189 3.87 8.97 6.45
N GLU A 190 4.94 9.70 6.75
CA GLU A 190 5.93 9.99 5.75
C GLU A 190 6.62 8.71 5.27
N GLY A 191 7.02 8.69 4.01
CA GLY A 191 7.71 7.55 3.41
C GLY A 191 7.51 7.47 1.90
N ASP A 192 8.09 6.43 1.34
CA ASP A 192 7.97 6.10 -0.07
C ASP A 192 6.85 5.08 -0.25
N TYR A 193 5.91 5.41 -1.10
CA TYR A 193 4.76 4.60 -1.47
C TYR A 193 4.92 4.15 -2.92
N HIS A 194 4.24 3.11 -3.31
CA HIS A 194 4.23 2.62 -4.69
C HIS A 194 2.81 2.65 -5.24
N LEU A 195 2.66 3.28 -6.38
CA LEU A 195 1.47 3.15 -7.18
C LEU A 195 1.74 2.10 -8.25
N GLU A 196 1.02 1.01 -8.19
CA GLU A 196 1.15 -0.11 -9.09
C GLU A 196 -0.07 -0.18 -9.99
N VAL A 197 0.15 -0.29 -11.27
CA VAL A 197 -0.90 -0.39 -12.30
C VAL A 197 -0.72 -1.71 -13.03
N TYR A 198 -1.80 -2.47 -13.12
CA TYR A 198 -1.83 -3.78 -13.76
C TYR A 198 -2.84 -3.77 -14.89
N ALA A 199 -2.42 -4.18 -16.07
CA ALA A 199 -3.30 -4.53 -17.16
C ALA A 199 -3.66 -6.01 -17.06
N VAL A 200 -4.94 -6.31 -17.06
CA VAL A 200 -5.48 -7.64 -16.82
C VAL A 200 -6.24 -8.11 -18.04
N SER A 201 -5.95 -9.32 -18.49
CA SER A 201 -6.70 -10.00 -19.56
C SER A 201 -7.02 -11.42 -19.12
N ASN A 202 -8.29 -11.83 -19.23
CA ASN A 202 -8.77 -13.17 -18.90
C ASN A 202 -8.34 -13.69 -17.51
N GLY A 203 -8.37 -12.82 -16.48
CA GLY A 203 -8.02 -13.20 -15.12
C GLY A 203 -6.51 -13.31 -14.82
N ARG A 204 -5.66 -12.86 -15.75
CA ARG A 204 -4.19 -12.86 -15.60
C ARG A 204 -3.62 -11.46 -15.79
N VAL A 205 -2.52 -11.19 -15.10
CA VAL A 205 -1.75 -9.96 -15.30
C VAL A 205 -0.98 -10.06 -16.62
N ALA A 206 -1.29 -9.18 -17.57
CA ALA A 206 -0.62 -9.10 -18.86
C ALA A 206 0.58 -8.14 -18.83
N GLU A 207 0.40 -6.97 -18.22
CA GLU A 207 1.43 -5.93 -18.10
C GLU A 207 1.33 -5.29 -16.71
N SER A 208 2.44 -4.72 -16.22
CA SER A 208 2.45 -3.97 -14.97
C SER A 208 3.41 -2.79 -15.03
N ALA A 209 3.07 -1.73 -14.32
CA ALA A 209 3.93 -0.57 -14.11
C ALA A 209 3.90 -0.17 -12.63
N SER A 210 5.03 0.32 -12.10
CA SER A 210 5.13 0.82 -10.74
C SER A 210 5.74 2.22 -10.75
N VAL A 211 5.05 3.15 -10.10
CA VAL A 211 5.48 4.56 -9.98
C VAL A 211 5.70 4.87 -8.51
N PRO A 212 6.88 5.33 -8.11
CA PRO A 212 7.13 5.73 -6.72
C PRO A 212 6.42 7.05 -6.42
N ILE A 213 5.76 7.11 -5.26
CA ILE A 213 5.05 8.29 -4.74
C ILE A 213 5.65 8.63 -3.39
N ARG A 214 6.08 9.87 -3.23
CA ARG A 214 6.74 10.31 -2.00
C ARG A 214 5.85 11.18 -1.12
N ALA A 215 5.63 10.75 0.12
CA ALA A 215 4.96 11.52 1.16
C ALA A 215 5.97 12.15 2.12
N ARG A 216 5.92 13.46 2.33
CA ARG A 216 6.85 14.20 3.20
C ARG A 216 6.10 14.92 4.31
N LEU A 217 6.63 14.83 5.53
CA LEU A 217 6.17 15.67 6.63
C LEU A 217 6.64 17.11 6.44
N VAL A 218 5.72 18.07 6.64
CA VAL A 218 6.02 19.50 6.58
C VAL A 218 5.40 20.24 7.77
N GLY A 219 5.90 21.47 8.03
CA GLY A 219 5.38 22.34 9.09
C GLY A 219 5.58 21.82 10.50
N ALA A 220 4.57 21.99 11.37
CA ALA A 220 4.67 21.63 12.79
C ALA A 220 4.99 20.13 13.04
N PRO A 221 4.38 19.15 12.35
CA PRO A 221 4.74 17.75 12.50
C PRO A 221 6.21 17.45 12.17
N ALA A 222 6.74 18.05 11.11
CA ALA A 222 8.14 17.90 10.72
C ALA A 222 9.07 18.51 11.77
N PHE A 223 8.72 19.69 12.28
CA PHE A 223 9.48 20.38 13.34
C PHE A 223 9.53 19.53 14.63
N ILE A 224 8.37 19.05 15.10
CA ILE A 224 8.29 18.20 16.32
C ILE A 224 9.13 16.94 16.13
N LYS A 225 9.02 16.26 15.00
CA LYS A 225 9.82 15.08 14.69
C LYS A 225 11.32 15.41 14.72
N LYS A 226 11.74 16.46 14.03
CA LYS A 226 13.14 16.90 14.00
C LYS A 226 13.67 17.21 15.41
N MET A 227 12.90 17.95 16.23
CA MET A 227 13.25 18.23 17.61
C MET A 227 13.38 16.96 18.46
N ALA A 228 12.42 16.04 18.36
CA ALA A 228 12.43 14.83 19.18
C ALA A 228 13.64 13.93 18.87
N TYR A 229 14.03 13.80 17.59
CA TYR A 229 15.10 12.89 17.20
C TYR A 229 16.49 13.53 17.12
N GLN A 230 16.57 14.82 16.72
CA GLN A 230 17.87 15.49 16.56
C GLN A 230 18.27 16.33 17.77
N HIS A 231 17.30 16.80 18.58
CA HIS A 231 17.52 17.67 19.75
C HIS A 231 16.70 17.18 20.95
N ALA A 232 16.87 15.91 21.31
CA ALA A 232 16.07 15.25 22.36
C ALA A 232 16.09 16.01 23.70
N LEU A 233 17.25 16.57 24.09
CA LEU A 233 17.37 17.36 25.33
C LEU A 233 16.49 18.63 25.27
N LEU A 234 16.56 19.39 24.17
CA LEU A 234 15.75 20.59 23.99
C LEU A 234 14.26 20.24 23.94
N HIS A 235 13.91 19.12 23.30
CA HIS A 235 12.54 18.64 23.26
C HIS A 235 12.01 18.33 24.66
N GLY A 236 12.81 17.66 25.52
CA GLY A 236 12.45 17.36 26.91
C GLY A 236 12.25 18.64 27.74
N VAL A 237 13.17 19.60 27.65
CA VAL A 237 13.05 20.89 28.34
C VAL A 237 11.79 21.64 27.90
N LEU A 238 11.54 21.72 26.59
CA LEU A 238 10.37 22.41 26.05
C LEU A 238 9.06 21.74 26.48
N ALA A 239 9.00 20.41 26.44
CA ALA A 239 7.83 19.64 26.90
C ALA A 239 7.54 19.89 28.39
N THR A 240 8.59 19.95 29.23
CA THR A 240 8.46 20.25 30.66
C THR A 240 7.93 21.68 30.88
N LEU A 241 8.43 22.66 30.15
CA LEU A 241 7.94 24.03 30.23
C LEU A 241 6.47 24.13 29.82
N VAL A 242 6.08 23.50 28.70
CA VAL A 242 4.68 23.46 28.23
C VAL A 242 3.78 22.81 29.29
N ALA A 243 4.21 21.72 29.93
CA ALA A 243 3.45 21.06 30.98
C ALA A 243 3.27 21.98 32.22
N ILE A 244 4.33 22.67 32.65
CA ILE A 244 4.29 23.62 33.79
C ILE A 244 3.33 24.77 33.46
N PHE A 245 3.48 25.42 32.30
CA PHE A 245 2.60 26.54 31.93
C PHE A 245 1.15 26.09 31.75
N GLY A 246 0.93 24.92 31.12
CA GLY A 246 -0.41 24.34 30.99
C GLY A 246 -1.06 24.01 32.31
N GLY A 247 -0.30 23.46 33.26
CA GLY A 247 -0.77 23.19 34.62
C GLY A 247 -1.11 24.45 35.40
N LEU A 248 -0.26 25.48 35.32
CA LEU A 248 -0.53 26.78 35.95
C LEU A 248 -1.76 27.45 35.34
N LEU A 249 -1.89 27.44 34.04
CA LEU A 249 -3.05 28.02 33.35
C LEU A 249 -4.37 27.31 33.76
N MET A 250 -4.35 25.98 33.80
CA MET A 250 -5.51 25.20 34.27
C MET A 250 -5.79 25.48 35.75
N GLY A 251 -4.78 25.55 36.60
CA GLY A 251 -4.94 25.89 38.01
C GLY A 251 -5.57 27.27 38.21
N PHE A 252 -5.19 28.26 37.40
CA PHE A 252 -5.78 29.59 37.43
C PHE A 252 -7.24 29.58 36.96
N LEU A 253 -7.54 28.89 35.85
CA LEU A 253 -8.89 28.83 35.28
C LEU A 253 -9.88 28.08 36.19
N VAL A 254 -9.43 26.99 36.83
CA VAL A 254 -10.29 26.18 37.73
C VAL A 254 -10.32 26.75 39.16
N GLY A 255 -9.21 27.36 39.61
CA GLY A 255 -9.08 27.91 40.96
C GLY A 255 -9.95 29.16 41.21
N THR A 256 -10.33 29.92 40.19
CA THR A 256 -11.22 31.09 40.32
C THR A 256 -12.69 30.75 40.53
N GLY A 257 -13.08 29.45 40.51
CA GLY A 257 -14.45 29.01 40.71
C GLY A 257 -14.84 28.70 42.16
N LYS A 258 -13.99 28.93 43.20
CA LYS A 258 -14.32 28.71 44.62
C LYS A 258 -14.33 30.02 45.41
N GLY A 259 -15.50 30.63 45.48
CA GLY A 259 -15.71 31.79 46.29
C GLY A 259 -17.18 32.21 46.34
N ALA A 260 -18.07 31.27 46.68
CA ALA A 260 -19.42 31.66 47.12
C ALA A 260 -19.91 30.60 48.15
N HIS A 261 -19.59 30.85 49.41
CA HIS A 261 -20.35 30.37 50.56
C HIS A 261 -20.94 31.57 51.26
#